data_c3dffea1fac9358bcb055eae2a0d7503
#
_entry.id   c3dffea1fac9358bcb055eae2a0d7503
#
_cell.length_a   1.000
_cell.length_b   1.000
_cell.length_c   1.000
_cell.angle_alpha   90.00
_cell.angle_beta   90.00
_cell.angle_gamma   90.00
#
_symmetry.space_group_name_H-M   'P 1'
#
loop_
_entity.id
_entity.type
_entity.pdbx_description
1 polymer ?
#
loop_
_entity_poly.entity_id
_entity_poly.type
_entity_poly.pdbx_seq_one_letter_code
_entity_poly.pdbx_strand_id
1 'polypeptide(L)'
;MSFRRRITPRSLSRAIRPIASATPALAAMVLIAATAAFALDNLQAAAGLKEALENSTVGAVNLVGRPGGYFNDAAIKILLPRQLRPVETGLRAIGAGPQIDKFVLSMNRAAENAAPKAVPIFEDAISKMTFSDAQRIVTGGGTAATDYFKAKTSGELTDAFTPIVKQSMAEYSVTKQYDALMGKYQSGSALGGLLGGATQKVDIDHYVVEKSLDGLFYMVGQEERKIRTNPAAQVTPLLRAVFGGK
;
A
#
# COMPACT_ATOMS: atom_id res chain seq x y z
N MET A 1 -26.48 11.02 -106.42
CA MET A 1 -27.11 12.00 -105.51
C MET A 1 -26.85 11.51 -104.08
N SER A 2 -25.89 12.14 -103.44
CA SER A 2 -25.39 11.69 -102.14
C SER A 2 -25.64 12.79 -101.12
N PHE A 3 -26.52 12.54 -100.18
CA PHE A 3 -26.85 13.43 -99.05
C PHE A 3 -25.99 13.13 -97.85
N ARG A 4 -25.00 13.95 -97.61
CA ARG A 4 -24.20 13.89 -96.34
C ARG A 4 -24.94 14.67 -95.24
N ARG A 5 -25.47 14.02 -94.27
CA ARG A 5 -25.92 14.64 -92.99
C ARG A 5 -24.71 14.90 -92.09
N ARG A 6 -24.48 16.16 -91.74
CA ARG A 6 -23.53 16.58 -90.71
C ARG A 6 -24.19 16.36 -89.33
N ILE A 7 -23.55 15.61 -88.52
CA ILE A 7 -23.91 15.45 -87.13
C ILE A 7 -23.03 16.40 -86.30
N THR A 8 -23.63 17.37 -85.61
CA THR A 8 -22.97 18.29 -84.69
C THR A 8 -22.85 17.59 -83.31
N PRO A 9 -21.69 17.62 -82.67
CA PRO A 9 -21.56 17.06 -81.26
C PRO A 9 -22.17 18.01 -80.22
N ARG A 10 -23.13 17.50 -79.50
CA ARG A 10 -23.72 18.17 -78.33
C ARG A 10 -22.70 18.15 -77.20
N SER A 11 -22.19 19.32 -76.78
CA SER A 11 -21.32 19.49 -75.61
C SER A 11 -22.13 19.26 -74.36
N LEU A 12 -21.87 18.14 -73.66
CA LEU A 12 -22.35 17.87 -72.32
C LEU A 12 -21.44 18.62 -71.32
N SER A 13 -21.82 19.83 -70.95
CA SER A 13 -21.24 20.52 -69.80
C SER A 13 -21.69 19.85 -68.55
N ARG A 14 -20.82 18.98 -67.97
CA ARG A 14 -20.98 18.40 -66.71
C ARG A 14 -20.69 19.44 -65.62
N ALA A 15 -21.71 19.99 -64.99
CA ALA A 15 -21.59 20.89 -63.84
C ALA A 15 -20.99 20.16 -62.72
N ILE A 16 -19.70 20.40 -62.39
CA ILE A 16 -19.06 19.97 -61.18
C ILE A 16 -19.61 20.84 -60.05
N ARG A 17 -20.48 20.29 -59.22
CA ARG A 17 -20.88 20.92 -57.93
C ARG A 17 -19.67 20.95 -57.01
N PRO A 18 -19.29 22.09 -56.42
CA PRO A 18 -18.26 22.14 -55.39
C PRO A 18 -18.80 21.41 -54.18
N ILE A 19 -18.06 20.40 -53.71
CA ILE A 19 -18.26 19.76 -52.43
C ILE A 19 -18.08 20.87 -51.40
N ALA A 20 -19.14 21.20 -50.69
CA ALA A 20 -19.12 22.16 -49.60
C ALA A 20 -18.03 21.74 -48.59
N SER A 21 -17.00 22.56 -48.49
CA SER A 21 -15.96 22.46 -47.52
C SER A 21 -16.61 22.46 -46.12
N ALA A 22 -16.58 21.32 -45.44
CA ALA A 22 -16.97 21.24 -44.04
C ALA A 22 -16.21 22.31 -43.27
N THR A 23 -16.94 23.21 -42.62
CA THR A 23 -16.37 24.38 -41.95
C THR A 23 -15.41 23.93 -40.85
N PRO A 24 -14.21 24.53 -40.74
CA PRO A 24 -13.23 24.19 -39.73
C PRO A 24 -13.76 24.31 -38.30
N ALA A 25 -14.85 25.05 -38.10
CA ALA A 25 -15.56 25.17 -36.82
C ALA A 25 -16.16 23.86 -36.33
N LEU A 26 -16.67 22.97 -37.21
CA LEU A 26 -17.24 21.69 -36.81
C LEU A 26 -16.14 20.70 -36.35
N ALA A 27 -15.00 20.70 -37.03
CA ALA A 27 -13.84 19.89 -36.69
C ALA A 27 -13.23 20.32 -35.34
N ALA A 28 -13.15 21.62 -35.07
CA ALA A 28 -12.67 22.14 -33.79
C ALA A 28 -13.61 21.78 -32.62
N MET A 29 -14.93 21.81 -32.85
CA MET A 29 -15.92 21.48 -31.80
C MET A 29 -15.91 19.98 -31.44
N VAL A 30 -15.68 19.09 -32.40
CA VAL A 30 -15.53 17.65 -32.15
C VAL A 30 -14.23 17.35 -31.40
N LEU A 31 -13.14 18.07 -31.72
CA LEU A 31 -11.85 17.89 -31.04
C LEU A 31 -11.92 18.34 -29.58
N ILE A 32 -12.60 19.45 -29.27
CA ILE A 32 -12.80 19.96 -27.90
C ILE A 32 -13.70 18.99 -27.09
N ALA A 33 -14.74 18.43 -27.68
CA ALA A 33 -15.61 17.45 -27.02
C ALA A 33 -14.87 16.14 -26.72
N ALA A 34 -14.01 15.67 -27.61
CA ALA A 34 -13.20 14.48 -27.39
C ALA A 34 -12.18 14.67 -26.27
N THR A 35 -11.49 15.80 -26.20
CA THR A 35 -10.53 16.09 -25.12
C THR A 35 -11.21 16.26 -23.76
N ALA A 36 -12.42 16.81 -23.72
CA ALA A 36 -13.21 16.93 -22.50
C ALA A 36 -13.68 15.55 -21.99
N ALA A 37 -14.08 14.64 -22.88
CA ALA A 37 -14.47 13.28 -22.53
C ALA A 37 -13.28 12.48 -21.95
N PHE A 38 -12.10 12.56 -22.57
CA PHE A 38 -10.89 11.94 -22.05
C PHE A 38 -10.45 12.51 -20.69
N ALA A 39 -10.62 13.81 -20.47
CA ALA A 39 -10.31 14.44 -19.19
C ALA A 39 -11.27 13.99 -18.08
N LEU A 40 -12.56 13.83 -18.37
CA LEU A 40 -13.56 13.34 -17.44
C LEU A 40 -13.33 11.87 -17.07
N ASP A 41 -13.01 11.01 -18.03
CA ASP A 41 -12.66 9.60 -17.77
C ASP A 41 -11.42 9.47 -16.86
N ASN A 42 -10.41 10.29 -17.11
CA ASN A 42 -9.20 10.31 -16.30
C ASN A 42 -9.45 10.81 -14.87
N LEU A 43 -10.31 11.80 -14.67
CA LEU A 43 -10.70 12.29 -13.36
C LEU A 43 -11.52 11.26 -12.58
N GLN A 44 -12.43 10.56 -13.25
CA GLN A 44 -13.21 9.48 -12.65
C GLN A 44 -12.32 8.30 -12.25
N ALA A 45 -11.37 7.92 -13.10
CA ALA A 45 -10.40 6.87 -12.79
C ALA A 45 -9.53 7.23 -11.58
N ALA A 46 -9.07 8.48 -11.47
CA ALA A 46 -8.30 8.94 -10.32
C ALA A 46 -9.14 8.96 -9.02
N ALA A 47 -10.41 9.36 -9.10
CA ALA A 47 -11.33 9.32 -7.96
C ALA A 47 -11.59 7.88 -7.51
N GLY A 48 -11.83 6.95 -8.45
CA GLY A 48 -12.00 5.54 -8.14
C GLY A 48 -10.78 4.89 -7.51
N LEU A 49 -9.57 5.28 -7.96
CA LEU A 49 -8.34 4.84 -7.33
C LEU A 49 -8.24 5.33 -5.89
N LYS A 50 -8.51 6.62 -5.63
CA LYS A 50 -8.46 7.17 -4.27
C LYS A 50 -9.40 6.43 -3.33
N GLU A 51 -10.65 6.22 -3.73
CA GLU A 51 -11.62 5.43 -2.97
C GLU A 51 -11.13 4.00 -2.70
N ALA A 52 -10.52 3.35 -3.70
CA ALA A 52 -9.90 2.04 -3.53
C ALA A 52 -8.82 2.02 -2.48
N LEU A 53 -7.94 3.01 -2.54
CA LEU A 53 -6.82 3.14 -1.62
C LEU A 53 -7.29 3.45 -0.20
N GLU A 54 -8.30 4.28 -0.02
CA GLU A 54 -8.93 4.54 1.27
C GLU A 54 -9.50 3.26 1.87
N ASN A 55 -10.32 2.54 1.12
CA ASN A 55 -10.91 1.28 1.58
C ASN A 55 -9.85 0.23 1.92
N SER A 56 -8.81 0.09 1.11
CA SER A 56 -7.74 -0.90 1.32
C SER A 56 -6.85 -0.57 2.51
N THR A 57 -6.49 0.70 2.69
CA THR A 57 -5.66 1.13 3.82
C THR A 57 -6.41 1.03 5.14
N VAL A 58 -7.67 1.46 5.19
CA VAL A 58 -8.55 1.29 6.37
C VAL A 58 -8.75 -0.20 6.66
N GLY A 59 -8.99 -1.02 5.64
CA GLY A 59 -9.11 -2.47 5.78
C GLY A 59 -7.85 -3.10 6.37
N ALA A 60 -6.67 -2.77 5.84
CA ALA A 60 -5.39 -3.26 6.35
C ALA A 60 -5.17 -2.85 7.81
N VAL A 61 -5.39 -1.55 8.15
CA VAL A 61 -5.24 -1.04 9.52
C VAL A 61 -6.19 -1.76 10.48
N ASN A 62 -7.44 -1.97 10.11
CA ASN A 62 -8.43 -2.68 10.93
C ASN A 62 -8.02 -4.14 11.17
N LEU A 63 -7.43 -4.80 10.18
CA LEU A 63 -6.94 -6.17 10.32
C LEU A 63 -5.79 -6.27 11.31
N VAL A 64 -4.82 -5.37 11.24
CA VAL A 64 -3.65 -5.41 12.11
C VAL A 64 -3.88 -4.77 13.48
N GLY A 65 -4.77 -3.78 13.58
CA GLY A 65 -5.06 -3.06 14.84
C GLY A 65 -5.97 -3.80 15.82
N ARG A 66 -6.63 -4.90 15.39
CA ARG A 66 -7.44 -5.72 16.29
C ARG A 66 -6.58 -6.58 17.20
N PRO A 67 -7.09 -7.02 18.38
CA PRO A 67 -6.40 -7.97 19.22
C PRO A 67 -6.01 -9.26 18.49
N GLY A 68 -4.73 -9.57 18.41
CA GLY A 68 -4.19 -10.70 17.67
C GLY A 68 -3.92 -10.41 16.20
N GLY A 69 -4.12 -9.18 15.72
CA GLY A 69 -3.88 -8.80 14.33
C GLY A 69 -2.45 -9.05 13.87
N TYR A 70 -1.47 -8.72 14.71
CA TYR A 70 -0.06 -9.09 14.51
C TYR A 70 0.26 -10.48 15.07
N PHE A 71 -0.14 -10.73 16.31
CA PHE A 71 0.31 -11.92 17.02
C PHE A 71 -0.10 -13.23 16.37
N ASN A 72 -1.30 -13.31 15.79
CA ASN A 72 -1.86 -14.52 15.19
C ASN A 72 -1.57 -14.66 13.69
N ASP A 73 -0.98 -13.67 13.06
CA ASP A 73 -0.59 -13.72 11.66
C ASP A 73 0.91 -14.02 11.52
N ALA A 74 1.23 -15.21 11.05
CA ALA A 74 2.61 -15.68 10.93
C ALA A 74 3.48 -14.83 9.99
N ALA A 75 2.86 -14.11 9.02
CA ALA A 75 3.58 -13.28 8.06
C ALA A 75 4.09 -11.96 8.67
N ILE A 76 3.38 -11.44 9.68
CA ILE A 76 3.67 -10.12 10.28
C ILE A 76 3.94 -10.18 11.77
N LYS A 77 3.86 -11.36 12.38
CA LYS A 77 4.15 -11.56 13.81
C LYS A 77 5.55 -11.07 14.15
N ILE A 78 5.63 -10.15 15.12
CA ILE A 78 6.88 -9.62 15.63
C ILE A 78 7.52 -10.64 16.57
N LEU A 79 8.58 -11.26 16.12
CA LEU A 79 9.41 -12.18 16.87
C LEU A 79 10.59 -11.43 17.50
N LEU A 80 11.37 -12.12 18.32
CA LEU A 80 12.62 -11.58 18.86
C LEU A 80 13.59 -11.20 17.73
N PRO A 81 14.36 -10.10 17.88
CA PRO A 81 15.44 -9.76 16.97
C PRO A 81 16.40 -10.94 16.75
N ARG A 82 16.91 -11.07 15.52
CA ARG A 82 17.79 -12.20 15.18
C ARG A 82 19.01 -12.34 16.09
N GLN A 83 19.52 -11.21 16.57
CA GLN A 83 20.64 -11.13 17.52
C GLN A 83 20.32 -11.79 18.87
N LEU A 84 19.04 -11.87 19.25
CA LEU A 84 18.58 -12.46 20.50
C LEU A 84 18.18 -13.94 20.38
N ARG A 85 18.27 -14.54 19.19
CA ARG A 85 17.93 -15.97 19.01
C ARG A 85 18.76 -16.93 19.89
N PRO A 86 20.10 -16.76 20.03
CA PRO A 86 20.87 -17.61 20.94
C PRO A 86 20.39 -17.48 22.39
N VAL A 87 20.04 -16.25 22.80
CA VAL A 87 19.47 -15.96 24.13
C VAL A 87 18.12 -16.67 24.30
N GLU A 88 17.24 -16.58 23.28
CA GLU A 88 15.95 -17.27 23.26
C GLU A 88 16.14 -18.79 23.45
N THR A 89 17.02 -19.40 22.68
CA THR A 89 17.29 -20.84 22.76
C THR A 89 17.78 -21.25 24.16
N GLY A 90 18.73 -20.49 24.68
CA GLY A 90 19.26 -20.76 26.05
C GLY A 90 18.20 -20.59 27.14
N LEU A 91 17.39 -19.54 27.05
CA LEU A 91 16.32 -19.29 28.02
C LEU A 91 15.21 -20.36 27.96
N ARG A 92 14.84 -20.81 26.76
CA ARG A 92 13.88 -21.92 26.59
C ARG A 92 14.42 -23.21 27.18
N ALA A 93 15.70 -23.50 27.04
CA ALA A 93 16.35 -24.69 27.60
C ALA A 93 16.31 -24.73 29.14
N ILE A 94 16.33 -23.56 29.81
CA ILE A 94 16.20 -23.48 31.28
C ILE A 94 14.77 -23.25 31.79
N GLY A 95 13.76 -23.47 30.92
CA GLY A 95 12.36 -23.39 31.31
C GLY A 95 11.75 -21.97 31.31
N ALA A 96 12.44 -20.94 30.76
CA ALA A 96 11.94 -19.58 30.68
C ALA A 96 11.09 -19.31 29.39
N GLY A 97 10.63 -20.36 28.71
CA GLY A 97 9.79 -20.26 27.51
C GLY A 97 8.53 -19.39 27.68
N PRO A 98 7.72 -19.61 28.75
CA PRO A 98 6.51 -18.80 28.96
C PRO A 98 6.78 -17.30 29.12
N GLN A 99 7.93 -16.90 29.68
CA GLN A 99 8.31 -15.50 29.81
C GLN A 99 8.67 -14.90 28.46
N ILE A 100 9.35 -15.68 27.59
CA ILE A 100 9.65 -15.26 26.21
C ILE A 100 8.36 -15.09 25.41
N ASP A 101 7.43 -16.03 25.52
CA ASP A 101 6.16 -15.98 24.81
C ASP A 101 5.32 -14.78 25.24
N LYS A 102 5.33 -14.43 26.54
CA LYS A 102 4.71 -13.22 27.07
C LYS A 102 5.38 -11.96 26.52
N PHE A 103 6.70 -11.95 26.44
CA PHE A 103 7.46 -10.82 25.87
C PHE A 103 7.12 -10.62 24.40
N VAL A 104 7.10 -11.68 23.58
CA VAL A 104 6.70 -11.65 22.18
C VAL A 104 5.25 -11.15 22.04
N LEU A 105 4.34 -11.62 22.87
CA LEU A 105 2.95 -11.16 22.88
C LEU A 105 2.87 -9.64 23.15
N SER A 106 3.64 -9.13 24.11
CA SER A 106 3.64 -7.71 24.47
C SER A 106 4.13 -6.81 23.33
N MET A 107 5.17 -7.23 22.60
CA MET A 107 5.63 -6.51 21.40
C MET A 107 4.54 -6.40 20.31
N ASN A 108 3.83 -7.51 20.06
CA ASN A 108 2.75 -7.55 19.09
C ASN A 108 1.55 -6.69 19.53
N ARG A 109 1.22 -6.68 20.82
CA ARG A 109 0.17 -5.79 21.37
C ARG A 109 0.52 -4.32 21.22
N ALA A 110 1.79 -3.94 21.38
CA ALA A 110 2.25 -2.58 21.14
C ALA A 110 2.04 -2.17 19.67
N ALA A 111 2.34 -3.05 18.71
CA ALA A 111 2.10 -2.84 17.30
C ALA A 111 0.59 -2.70 16.98
N GLU A 112 -0.24 -3.59 17.55
CA GLU A 112 -1.70 -3.55 17.40
C GLU A 112 -2.29 -2.23 17.91
N ASN A 113 -1.82 -1.74 19.05
CA ASN A 113 -2.26 -0.46 19.63
C ASN A 113 -1.84 0.76 18.79
N ALA A 114 -0.69 0.70 18.13
CA ALA A 114 -0.19 1.79 17.31
C ALA A 114 -0.89 1.87 15.93
N ALA A 115 -1.29 0.75 15.37
CA ALA A 115 -1.81 0.63 14.00
C ALA A 115 -2.94 1.62 13.65
N PRO A 116 -3.94 1.93 14.52
CA PRO A 116 -5.00 2.86 14.20
C PRO A 116 -4.53 4.28 13.87
N LYS A 117 -3.33 4.67 14.31
CA LYS A 117 -2.75 5.99 13.97
C LYS A 117 -2.38 6.12 12.49
N ALA A 118 -2.32 5.04 11.76
CA ALA A 118 -2.00 5.07 10.34
C ALA A 118 -3.17 5.57 9.46
N VAL A 119 -4.42 5.44 9.90
CA VAL A 119 -5.59 5.86 9.09
C VAL A 119 -5.49 7.31 8.64
N PRO A 120 -5.40 8.31 9.53
CA PRO A 120 -5.37 9.71 9.11
C PRO A 120 -4.14 10.05 8.27
N ILE A 121 -3.01 9.37 8.47
CA ILE A 121 -1.77 9.57 7.69
C ILE A 121 -1.96 9.06 6.26
N PHE A 122 -2.59 7.90 6.08
CA PHE A 122 -2.92 7.39 4.75
C PHE A 122 -3.95 8.26 4.04
N GLU A 123 -5.01 8.70 4.74
CA GLU A 123 -6.03 9.61 4.20
C GLU A 123 -5.40 10.92 3.71
N ASP A 124 -4.49 11.51 4.48
CA ASP A 124 -3.76 12.72 4.09
C ASP A 124 -2.90 12.47 2.84
N ALA A 125 -2.16 11.36 2.78
CA ALA A 125 -1.37 10.99 1.61
C ALA A 125 -2.22 10.77 0.35
N ILE A 126 -3.41 10.16 0.49
CA ILE A 126 -4.37 9.96 -0.59
C ILE A 126 -4.95 11.31 -1.05
N SER A 127 -5.30 12.19 -0.10
CA SER A 127 -5.84 13.52 -0.42
C SER A 127 -4.87 14.34 -1.26
N LYS A 128 -3.58 14.31 -0.93
CA LYS A 128 -2.48 15.01 -1.59
C LYS A 128 -1.98 14.32 -2.88
N MET A 129 -2.52 13.13 -3.20
CA MET A 129 -2.12 12.40 -4.39
C MET A 129 -2.42 13.17 -5.67
N THR A 130 -1.39 13.37 -6.50
CA THR A 130 -1.51 14.02 -7.81
C THR A 130 -2.07 13.05 -8.85
N PHE A 131 -2.56 13.58 -9.97
CA PHE A 131 -2.97 12.77 -11.11
C PHE A 131 -1.82 11.88 -11.64
N SER A 132 -0.60 12.40 -11.69
CA SER A 132 0.58 11.64 -12.10
C SER A 132 0.90 10.48 -11.15
N ASP A 133 0.69 10.67 -9.82
CA ASP A 133 0.84 9.59 -8.84
C ASP A 133 -0.21 8.51 -9.09
N ALA A 134 -1.47 8.90 -9.26
CA ALA A 134 -2.57 7.99 -9.56
C ALA A 134 -2.29 7.16 -10.84
N GLN A 135 -1.84 7.81 -11.90
CA GLN A 135 -1.50 7.12 -13.15
C GLN A 135 -0.37 6.11 -12.96
N ARG A 136 0.69 6.46 -12.23
CA ARG A 136 1.79 5.53 -11.92
C ARG A 136 1.33 4.33 -11.11
N ILE A 137 0.41 4.51 -10.18
CA ILE A 137 -0.17 3.42 -9.40
C ILE A 137 -1.00 2.49 -10.28
N VAL A 138 -1.88 3.03 -11.13
CA VAL A 138 -2.74 2.22 -12.01
C VAL A 138 -1.93 1.43 -13.04
N THR A 139 -0.93 2.06 -13.66
CA THR A 139 -0.09 1.42 -14.70
C THR A 139 1.05 0.59 -14.12
N GLY A 140 1.37 0.75 -12.85
CA GLY A 140 2.45 0.09 -12.16
C GLY A 140 2.15 -1.36 -11.78
N GLY A 141 3.15 -2.02 -11.21
CA GLY A 141 3.07 -3.41 -10.74
C GLY A 141 2.15 -3.61 -9.53
N GLY A 142 2.08 -4.86 -9.06
CA GLY A 142 1.19 -5.29 -7.97
C GLY A 142 1.44 -4.66 -6.60
N THR A 143 2.49 -3.85 -6.44
CA THR A 143 2.87 -3.16 -5.19
C THR A 143 2.99 -1.64 -5.36
N ALA A 144 2.57 -1.09 -6.50
CA ALA A 144 2.78 0.33 -6.84
C ALA A 144 2.11 1.30 -5.85
N ALA A 145 0.92 0.96 -5.33
CA ALA A 145 0.27 1.75 -4.29
C ALA A 145 0.99 1.62 -2.95
N THR A 146 1.39 0.42 -2.57
CA THR A 146 2.15 0.16 -1.34
C THR A 146 3.49 0.91 -1.35
N ASP A 147 4.19 0.92 -2.47
CA ASP A 147 5.46 1.64 -2.63
C ASP A 147 5.27 3.16 -2.55
N TYR A 148 4.18 3.67 -3.14
CA TYR A 148 3.78 5.07 -2.97
C TYR A 148 3.56 5.42 -1.50
N PHE A 149 2.78 4.62 -0.76
CA PHE A 149 2.54 4.86 0.66
C PHE A 149 3.83 4.81 1.48
N LYS A 150 4.68 3.80 1.26
CA LYS A 150 6.00 3.73 1.93
C LYS A 150 6.80 5.00 1.73
N ALA A 151 6.90 5.46 0.48
CA ALA A 151 7.67 6.65 0.16
C ALA A 151 7.11 7.94 0.78
N LYS A 152 5.78 8.04 0.91
CA LYS A 152 5.11 9.26 1.37
C LYS A 152 4.85 9.32 2.88
N THR A 153 4.71 8.17 3.53
CA THR A 153 4.18 8.11 4.89
C THR A 153 5.10 7.49 5.94
N SER A 154 6.20 6.81 5.55
CA SER A 154 7.06 6.10 6.51
C SER A 154 7.60 6.99 7.63
N GLY A 155 8.01 8.21 7.33
CA GLY A 155 8.52 9.14 8.35
C GLY A 155 7.44 9.51 9.36
N GLU A 156 6.28 9.98 8.87
CA GLU A 156 5.17 10.40 9.72
C GLU A 156 4.58 9.22 10.53
N LEU A 157 4.49 8.03 9.92
CA LEU A 157 4.10 6.82 10.62
C LEU A 157 5.07 6.45 11.73
N THR A 158 6.39 6.57 11.50
CA THR A 158 7.40 6.33 12.53
C THR A 158 7.21 7.28 13.71
N ASP A 159 7.01 8.57 13.44
CA ASP A 159 6.80 9.57 14.47
C ASP A 159 5.49 9.32 15.25
N ALA A 160 4.41 8.92 14.56
CA ALA A 160 3.13 8.63 15.19
C ALA A 160 3.13 7.32 16.00
N PHE A 161 3.85 6.28 15.54
CA PHE A 161 3.89 4.98 16.19
C PHE A 161 4.81 4.97 17.41
N THR A 162 5.93 5.69 17.35
CA THR A 162 6.95 5.70 18.41
C THR A 162 6.38 5.98 19.81
N PRO A 163 5.59 7.05 20.06
CA PRO A 163 5.06 7.30 21.40
C PRO A 163 4.06 6.21 21.85
N ILE A 164 3.23 5.68 20.95
CA ILE A 164 2.25 4.66 21.28
C ILE A 164 2.94 3.32 21.59
N VAL A 165 3.93 2.94 20.80
CA VAL A 165 4.72 1.73 21.04
C VAL A 165 5.43 1.86 22.38
N LYS A 166 6.12 2.96 22.66
CA LYS A 166 6.81 3.18 23.95
C LYS A 166 5.86 3.12 25.13
N GLN A 167 4.70 3.75 25.04
CA GLN A 167 3.68 3.69 26.07
C GLN A 167 3.20 2.25 26.30
N SER A 168 2.82 1.54 25.24
CA SER A 168 2.36 0.14 25.32
C SER A 168 3.45 -0.79 25.85
N MET A 169 4.70 -0.59 25.40
CA MET A 169 5.84 -1.37 25.91
C MET A 169 6.05 -1.16 27.43
N ALA A 170 5.86 0.08 27.90
CA ALA A 170 5.93 0.38 29.34
C ALA A 170 4.76 -0.23 30.11
N GLU A 171 3.53 -0.14 29.62
CA GLU A 171 2.32 -0.72 30.22
C GLU A 171 2.43 -2.24 30.37
N TYR A 172 2.93 -2.93 29.34
CA TYR A 172 3.18 -4.36 29.36
C TYR A 172 4.48 -4.74 30.10
N SER A 173 5.19 -3.75 30.67
CA SER A 173 6.47 -3.94 31.37
C SER A 173 7.53 -4.65 30.50
N VAL A 174 7.55 -4.40 29.20
CA VAL A 174 8.42 -5.10 28.23
C VAL A 174 9.89 -4.90 28.57
N THR A 175 10.31 -3.66 28.89
CA THR A 175 11.69 -3.37 29.28
C THR A 175 12.09 -4.17 30.52
N LYS A 176 11.23 -4.24 31.55
CA LYS A 176 11.51 -5.06 32.75
C LYS A 176 11.58 -6.56 32.42
N GLN A 177 10.73 -7.04 31.51
CA GLN A 177 10.76 -8.43 31.07
C GLN A 177 12.05 -8.71 30.29
N TYR A 178 12.47 -7.80 29.42
CA TYR A 178 13.74 -7.91 28.69
C TYR A 178 14.94 -7.97 29.64
N ASP A 179 15.03 -7.04 30.60
CA ASP A 179 16.12 -7.00 31.58
C ASP A 179 16.15 -8.29 32.45
N ALA A 180 14.98 -8.76 32.85
CA ALA A 180 14.86 -10.02 33.62
C ALA A 180 15.29 -11.25 32.80
N LEU A 181 14.95 -11.29 31.49
CA LEU A 181 15.37 -12.35 30.59
C LEU A 181 16.89 -12.32 30.37
N MET A 182 17.45 -11.13 30.14
CA MET A 182 18.91 -10.97 30.01
C MET A 182 19.65 -11.35 31.28
N GLY A 183 19.18 -10.94 32.46
CA GLY A 183 19.74 -11.32 33.74
C GLY A 183 19.73 -12.83 33.96
N LYS A 184 18.64 -13.53 33.65
CA LYS A 184 18.55 -15.00 33.71
C LYS A 184 19.52 -15.68 32.73
N TYR A 185 19.65 -15.17 31.52
CA TYR A 185 20.60 -15.70 30.55
C TYR A 185 22.05 -15.58 31.04
N GLN A 186 22.42 -14.41 31.58
CA GLN A 186 23.76 -14.18 32.15
C GLN A 186 24.05 -15.05 33.39
N SER A 187 23.06 -15.24 34.24
CA SER A 187 23.21 -16.01 35.48
C SER A 187 23.15 -17.52 35.29
N GLY A 188 22.42 -18.00 34.28
CA GLY A 188 22.06 -19.43 34.14
C GLY A 188 22.95 -20.22 33.17
N SER A 189 23.85 -19.57 32.43
CA SER A 189 24.66 -20.29 31.46
C SER A 189 26.17 -20.12 31.76
N ALA A 190 26.87 -21.26 31.94
CA ALA A 190 28.33 -21.27 31.85
C ALA A 190 28.84 -20.72 30.50
N LEU A 191 27.99 -20.73 29.48
CA LEU A 191 28.21 -20.06 28.18
C LEU A 191 27.94 -18.55 28.20
N GLY A 192 27.08 -18.04 29.12
CA GLY A 192 26.81 -16.59 29.23
C GLY A 192 28.03 -15.80 29.62
N GLY A 193 28.90 -16.38 30.43
CA GLY A 193 30.22 -15.80 30.76
C GLY A 193 31.21 -15.79 29.59
N LEU A 194 31.13 -16.76 28.68
CA LEU A 194 32.03 -16.91 27.54
C LEU A 194 31.57 -16.09 26.32
N LEU A 195 30.25 -15.88 26.15
CA LEU A 195 29.62 -15.15 25.07
C LEU A 195 29.16 -13.74 25.53
N GLY A 196 29.25 -13.42 26.81
CA GLY A 196 28.77 -12.20 27.45
C GLY A 196 29.46 -10.89 27.04
N GLY A 197 30.38 -10.95 26.09
CA GLY A 197 31.06 -9.76 25.57
C GLY A 197 30.41 -9.04 24.41
N ALA A 198 29.32 -9.58 23.84
CA ALA A 198 28.84 -9.10 22.52
C ALA A 198 27.29 -9.00 22.36
N THR A 199 26.49 -9.03 23.41
CA THR A 199 25.08 -8.63 23.25
C THR A 199 24.98 -7.12 23.19
N GLN A 200 25.17 -6.59 21.97
CA GLN A 200 24.87 -5.20 21.68
C GLN A 200 23.44 -4.93 22.19
N LYS A 201 23.28 -3.92 23.04
CA LYS A 201 21.98 -3.56 23.62
C LYS A 201 21.04 -3.23 22.46
N VAL A 202 20.08 -4.11 22.20
CA VAL A 202 19.10 -3.91 21.12
C VAL A 202 18.06 -2.91 21.62
N ASP A 203 17.84 -1.86 20.84
CA ASP A 203 16.72 -0.95 21.07
C ASP A 203 15.42 -1.64 20.64
N ILE A 204 14.76 -2.24 21.64
CA ILE A 204 13.53 -3.01 21.41
C ILE A 204 12.37 -2.11 20.97
N ASP A 205 12.29 -0.88 21.48
CA ASP A 205 11.22 0.05 21.11
C ASP A 205 11.33 0.41 19.62
N HIS A 206 12.53 0.78 19.18
CA HIS A 206 12.78 1.06 17.75
C HIS A 206 12.51 -0.16 16.87
N TYR A 207 12.98 -1.33 17.30
CA TYR A 207 12.73 -2.58 16.58
C TYR A 207 11.24 -2.88 16.43
N VAL A 208 10.43 -2.68 17.49
CA VAL A 208 8.99 -2.91 17.44
C VAL A 208 8.32 -1.90 16.50
N VAL A 209 8.72 -0.62 16.52
CA VAL A 209 8.20 0.39 15.57
C VAL A 209 8.50 -0.03 14.13
N GLU A 210 9.75 -0.37 13.82
CA GLU A 210 10.15 -0.82 12.48
C GLU A 210 9.32 -2.02 12.01
N LYS A 211 9.21 -3.06 12.87
CA LYS A 211 8.45 -4.27 12.54
C LYS A 211 6.95 -4.04 12.45
N SER A 212 6.41 -3.09 13.22
CA SER A 212 5.02 -2.68 13.10
C SER A 212 4.74 -2.07 11.73
N LEU A 213 5.60 -1.19 11.24
CA LEU A 213 5.46 -0.59 9.92
C LEU A 213 5.67 -1.62 8.81
N ASP A 214 6.65 -2.53 8.93
CA ASP A 214 6.84 -3.64 8.00
C ASP A 214 5.55 -4.47 7.85
N GLY A 215 4.95 -4.86 8.98
CA GLY A 215 3.70 -5.63 8.99
C GLY A 215 2.51 -4.86 8.43
N LEU A 216 2.38 -3.58 8.76
CA LEU A 216 1.32 -2.73 8.24
C LEU A 216 1.41 -2.62 6.70
N PHE A 217 2.59 -2.30 6.16
CA PHE A 217 2.78 -2.20 4.71
C PHE A 217 2.65 -3.54 4.00
N TYR A 218 3.03 -4.64 4.66
CA TYR A 218 2.74 -5.97 4.14
C TYR A 218 1.24 -6.18 3.94
N MET A 219 0.42 -5.82 4.92
CA MET A 219 -1.04 -5.98 4.83
C MET A 219 -1.66 -5.01 3.82
N VAL A 220 -1.20 -3.77 3.73
CA VAL A 220 -1.59 -2.85 2.64
C VAL A 220 -1.31 -3.47 1.28
N GLY A 221 -0.14 -4.10 1.09
CA GLY A 221 0.20 -4.81 -0.15
C GLY A 221 -0.66 -6.04 -0.40
N GLN A 222 -1.16 -6.72 0.64
CA GLN A 222 -2.12 -7.82 0.47
C GLN A 222 -3.49 -7.29 0.00
N GLU A 223 -3.97 -6.19 0.59
CA GLU A 223 -5.23 -5.56 0.16
C GLU A 223 -5.10 -5.00 -1.26
N GLU A 224 -3.97 -4.36 -1.62
CA GLU A 224 -3.71 -3.93 -2.99
C GLU A 224 -3.81 -5.08 -3.98
N ARG A 225 -3.17 -6.23 -3.69
CA ARG A 225 -3.24 -7.41 -4.56
C ARG A 225 -4.66 -7.94 -4.70
N LYS A 226 -5.44 -8.00 -3.62
CA LYS A 226 -6.84 -8.41 -3.68
C LYS A 226 -7.66 -7.57 -4.65
N ILE A 227 -7.53 -6.23 -4.57
CA ILE A 227 -8.26 -5.32 -5.46
C ILE A 227 -7.85 -5.52 -6.91
N ARG A 228 -6.55 -5.71 -7.17
CA ARG A 228 -6.03 -5.90 -8.54
C ARG A 228 -6.42 -7.23 -9.16
N THR A 229 -6.54 -8.30 -8.38
CA THR A 229 -6.70 -9.67 -8.89
C THR A 229 -8.08 -10.27 -8.67
N ASN A 230 -8.88 -9.74 -7.74
CA ASN A 230 -10.18 -10.30 -7.39
C ASN A 230 -11.32 -9.35 -7.78
N PRO A 231 -12.11 -9.66 -8.84
CA PRO A 231 -13.24 -8.83 -9.23
C PRO A 231 -14.28 -8.62 -8.11
N ALA A 232 -14.42 -9.58 -7.18
CA ALA A 232 -15.33 -9.44 -6.04
C ALA A 232 -14.86 -8.39 -5.02
N ALA A 233 -13.56 -8.06 -4.98
CA ALA A 233 -13.03 -6.98 -4.16
C ALA A 233 -13.22 -5.60 -4.80
N GLN A 234 -13.57 -5.54 -6.09
CA GLN A 234 -13.86 -4.31 -6.83
C GLN A 234 -15.31 -3.90 -6.62
N VAL A 235 -15.65 -3.56 -5.38
CA VAL A 235 -17.03 -3.38 -4.92
C VAL A 235 -17.74 -2.16 -5.51
N THR A 236 -17.00 -1.14 -5.99
CA THR A 236 -17.58 0.05 -6.60
C THR A 236 -17.48 0.05 -8.12
N PRO A 237 -18.36 0.77 -8.84
CA PRO A 237 -18.27 0.92 -10.30
C PRO A 237 -16.92 1.55 -10.73
N LEU A 238 -16.40 2.48 -9.94
CA LEU A 238 -15.13 3.16 -10.20
C LEU A 238 -13.94 2.19 -10.09
N LEU A 239 -13.94 1.30 -9.07
CA LEU A 239 -12.93 0.25 -8.92
C LEU A 239 -12.93 -0.71 -10.11
N ARG A 240 -14.10 -1.11 -10.58
CA ARG A 240 -14.22 -1.98 -11.77
C ARG A 240 -13.72 -1.29 -13.04
N ALA A 241 -13.96 0.01 -13.20
CA ALA A 241 -13.45 0.78 -14.34
C ALA A 241 -11.92 0.84 -14.34
N VAL A 242 -11.28 0.96 -13.17
CA VAL A 242 -9.82 1.08 -13.03
C VAL A 242 -9.12 -0.28 -13.13
N PHE A 243 -9.66 -1.34 -12.54
CA PHE A 243 -8.99 -2.64 -12.39
C PHE A 243 -9.68 -3.81 -13.09
N GLY A 244 -10.91 -3.68 -13.52
CA GLY A 244 -11.72 -4.77 -14.09
C GLY A 244 -11.39 -5.16 -15.53
N GLY A 245 -10.52 -4.46 -16.21
CA GLY A 245 -10.15 -4.68 -17.61
C GLY A 245 -8.77 -5.34 -17.82
N LYS A 246 -8.17 -5.93 -16.80
CA LYS A 246 -6.87 -6.61 -16.87
C LYS A 246 -7.01 -8.11 -16.71
#